data_5049a98a5e565e0299a9001d6d9119a2
#
_entry.id   5049a98a5e565e0299a9001d6d9119a2
#
_cell.length_a   1.000
_cell.length_b   1.000
_cell.length_c   1.000
_cell.angle_alpha   90.00
_cell.angle_beta   90.00
_cell.angle_gamma   90.00
#
_symmetry.space_group_name_H-M   'P 1'
#
loop_
_entity.id
_entity.type
_entity.pdbx_description
1 polymer ?
#
loop_
_entity_poly.entity_id
_entity_poly.type
_entity_poly.pdbx_seq_one_letter_code
_entity_poly.pdbx_strand_id
1 'polypeptide(L)'
;IKVNGQFTSRCETGLLERWEKAGALKELALDRTVSFRYADRRMMRSLQNDGIWLELACFFAAREAGAFCDVRTSAVIEWDASGDEVARPTRNEIDVMCVAGTVPVFISCKMASPSPLALSEIEVLCRRFGGEAARAVVVTAADPRRDSPAVYQRAKDLGITLVGGDVLRAGRLAQCLGRAAK
;
A
#
# COMPACT_ATOMS: atom_id res chain seq x y z
N ILE A 1 -20.95 1.85 -15.18
CA ILE A 1 -20.15 2.48 -16.24
C ILE A 1 -19.63 1.34 -17.11
N LYS A 2 -19.91 1.40 -18.40
CA LYS A 2 -19.45 0.44 -19.40
C LYS A 2 -18.06 0.88 -19.89
N VAL A 3 -17.12 -0.06 -19.95
CA VAL A 3 -15.77 0.16 -20.48
C VAL A 3 -15.60 -0.69 -21.73
N ASN A 4 -15.06 -0.11 -22.79
CA ASN A 4 -14.68 -0.82 -24.00
C ASN A 4 -13.21 -0.55 -24.29
N GLY A 5 -12.43 -1.57 -24.62
CA GLY A 5 -11.02 -1.42 -24.90
C GLY A 5 -10.47 -2.56 -25.76
N GLN A 6 -9.24 -2.43 -26.19
CA GLN A 6 -8.48 -3.51 -26.81
C GLN A 6 -7.47 -4.05 -25.80
N PHE A 7 -7.38 -5.37 -25.69
CA PHE A 7 -6.38 -6.02 -24.85
C PHE A 7 -5.33 -6.70 -25.70
N THR A 8 -4.11 -6.66 -25.19
CA THR A 8 -2.94 -7.15 -25.89
C THR A 8 -2.34 -8.41 -25.31
N SER A 9 -2.80 -8.86 -24.11
CA SER A 9 -2.21 -10.03 -23.47
C SER A 9 -3.24 -10.98 -22.80
N ARG A 10 -2.92 -12.28 -22.80
CA ARG A 10 -3.71 -13.32 -22.08
C ARG A 10 -3.72 -13.13 -20.56
N CYS A 11 -2.70 -12.45 -20.01
CA CYS A 11 -2.60 -12.19 -18.59
C CYS A 11 -3.70 -11.23 -18.11
N GLU A 12 -4.00 -10.22 -18.94
CA GLU A 12 -5.03 -9.22 -18.66
C GLU A 12 -6.44 -9.81 -18.70
N THR A 13 -6.73 -10.68 -19.67
CA THR A 13 -8.04 -11.35 -19.75
C THR A 13 -8.29 -12.26 -18.55
N GLY A 14 -7.30 -13.04 -18.13
CA GLY A 14 -7.42 -13.89 -16.94
C GLY A 14 -7.61 -13.10 -15.62
N LEU A 15 -7.14 -11.86 -15.54
CA LEU A 15 -7.41 -10.98 -14.41
C LEU A 15 -8.88 -10.53 -14.41
N LEU A 16 -9.40 -10.12 -15.56
CA LEU A 16 -10.79 -9.68 -15.71
C LEU A 16 -11.80 -10.80 -15.41
N GLU A 17 -11.53 -12.03 -15.86
CA GLU A 17 -12.34 -13.18 -15.52
C GLU A 17 -12.41 -13.44 -14.02
N ARG A 18 -11.27 -13.30 -13.32
CA ARG A 18 -11.22 -13.39 -11.85
C ARG A 18 -12.00 -12.28 -11.17
N TRP A 19 -11.95 -11.06 -11.69
CA TRP A 19 -12.72 -9.95 -11.16
C TRP A 19 -14.22 -10.09 -11.40
N GLU A 20 -14.63 -10.65 -12.54
CA GLU A 20 -16.03 -10.97 -12.79
C GLU A 20 -16.51 -12.06 -11.83
N LYS A 21 -15.75 -13.15 -11.68
CA LYS A 21 -16.04 -14.21 -10.73
C LYS A 21 -16.11 -13.73 -9.28
N ALA A 22 -15.29 -12.74 -8.92
CA ALA A 22 -15.32 -12.07 -7.61
C ALA A 22 -16.46 -11.06 -7.46
N GLY A 23 -17.26 -10.82 -8.49
CA GLY A 23 -18.39 -9.87 -8.48
C GLY A 23 -17.95 -8.40 -8.61
N ALA A 24 -16.69 -8.13 -8.93
CA ALA A 24 -16.17 -6.78 -9.15
C ALA A 24 -16.57 -6.20 -10.51
N LEU A 25 -16.71 -7.08 -11.49
CA LEU A 25 -17.18 -6.76 -12.84
C LEU A 25 -18.47 -7.51 -13.14
N LYS A 26 -19.21 -7.03 -14.14
CA LYS A 26 -20.42 -7.60 -14.71
C LYS A 26 -20.38 -7.49 -16.22
N GLU A 27 -21.10 -8.38 -16.91
CA GLU A 27 -21.26 -8.35 -18.38
C GLU A 27 -19.89 -8.33 -19.10
N LEU A 28 -18.94 -9.16 -18.63
CA LEU A 28 -17.64 -9.28 -19.27
C LEU A 28 -17.79 -9.98 -20.63
N ALA A 29 -17.34 -9.32 -21.69
CA ALA A 29 -17.21 -9.90 -23.03
C ALA A 29 -15.77 -9.74 -23.49
N LEU A 30 -15.15 -10.86 -23.92
CA LEU A 30 -13.76 -10.98 -24.33
C LEU A 30 -13.66 -11.42 -25.81
N ASP A 31 -14.28 -10.65 -26.71
CA ASP A 31 -14.25 -10.91 -28.14
C ASP A 31 -13.07 -10.18 -28.80
N ARG A 32 -13.31 -9.53 -29.96
CA ARG A 32 -12.32 -8.64 -30.64
C ARG A 32 -12.01 -7.40 -29.80
N THR A 33 -12.95 -6.98 -28.98
CA THR A 33 -12.81 -5.89 -28.01
C THR A 33 -13.25 -6.41 -26.65
N VAL A 34 -12.63 -5.87 -25.60
CA VAL A 34 -13.06 -6.14 -24.24
C VAL A 34 -14.13 -5.15 -23.85
N SER A 35 -15.24 -5.65 -23.33
CA SER A 35 -16.25 -4.79 -22.71
C SER A 35 -16.69 -5.39 -21.39
N PHE A 36 -16.92 -4.54 -20.40
CA PHE A 36 -17.42 -4.92 -19.09
C PHE A 36 -18.10 -3.74 -18.41
N ARG A 37 -18.82 -4.02 -17.33
CA ARG A 37 -19.35 -3.03 -16.40
C ARG A 37 -18.75 -3.23 -15.02
N TYR A 38 -18.38 -2.16 -14.35
CA TYR A 38 -18.08 -2.24 -12.92
C TYR A 38 -19.34 -2.57 -12.12
N ALA A 39 -19.22 -3.38 -11.09
CA ALA A 39 -20.34 -3.75 -10.21
C ALA A 39 -21.06 -2.53 -9.66
N ASP A 40 -20.28 -1.53 -9.19
CA ASP A 40 -20.76 -0.23 -8.72
C ASP A 40 -19.67 0.86 -8.84
N ARG A 41 -19.99 2.11 -8.41
CA ARG A 41 -19.04 3.23 -8.44
C ARG A 41 -17.88 3.07 -7.47
N ARG A 42 -18.05 2.41 -6.33
CA ARG A 42 -16.97 2.21 -5.36
C ARG A 42 -15.95 1.25 -5.95
N MET A 43 -16.42 0.14 -6.51
CA MET A 43 -15.57 -0.82 -7.19
C MET A 43 -14.79 -0.17 -8.35
N MET A 44 -15.44 0.64 -9.16
CA MET A 44 -14.77 1.39 -10.23
C MET A 44 -13.61 2.25 -9.68
N ARG A 45 -13.85 3.04 -8.64
CA ARG A 45 -12.83 3.91 -8.04
C ARG A 45 -11.66 3.10 -7.47
N SER A 46 -11.97 1.99 -6.78
CA SER A 46 -10.94 1.12 -6.21
C SER A 46 -10.09 0.47 -7.31
N LEU A 47 -10.70 -0.03 -8.38
CA LEU A 47 -9.99 -0.68 -9.49
C LEU A 47 -9.18 0.29 -10.36
N GLN A 48 -9.52 1.59 -10.34
CA GLN A 48 -8.81 2.65 -11.06
C GLN A 48 -7.74 3.36 -10.23
N ASN A 49 -7.64 3.07 -8.94
CA ASN A 49 -6.65 3.67 -8.06
C ASN A 49 -5.47 2.70 -7.88
N ASP A 50 -4.36 2.99 -8.55
CA ASP A 50 -3.16 2.15 -8.50
C ASP A 50 -2.59 2.00 -7.09
N GLY A 51 -2.71 3.02 -6.23
CA GLY A 51 -2.25 3.00 -4.84
C GLY A 51 -2.96 1.94 -4.00
N ILE A 52 -4.27 1.80 -4.13
CA ILE A 52 -5.08 0.83 -3.37
C ILE A 52 -4.60 -0.61 -3.57
N TRP A 53 -4.15 -0.97 -4.78
CA TRP A 53 -3.65 -2.32 -5.03
C TRP A 53 -2.39 -2.65 -4.24
N LEU A 54 -1.49 -1.69 -4.13
CA LEU A 54 -0.27 -1.87 -3.35
C LEU A 54 -0.59 -1.92 -1.84
N GLU A 55 -1.50 -1.08 -1.37
CA GLU A 55 -1.97 -1.08 0.03
C GLU A 55 -2.62 -2.42 0.39
N LEU A 56 -3.53 -2.93 -0.44
CA LEU A 56 -4.15 -4.25 -0.26
C LEU A 56 -3.12 -5.38 -0.31
N ALA A 57 -2.16 -5.33 -1.24
CA ALA A 57 -1.08 -6.30 -1.29
C ALA A 57 -0.26 -6.30 0.01
N CYS A 58 0.07 -5.13 0.55
CA CYS A 58 0.77 -4.99 1.82
C CYS A 58 -0.09 -5.52 3.00
N PHE A 59 -1.38 -5.19 3.03
CA PHE A 59 -2.29 -5.68 4.05
C PHE A 59 -2.37 -7.20 4.09
N PHE A 60 -2.60 -7.84 2.93
CA PHE A 60 -2.69 -9.30 2.88
C PHE A 60 -1.35 -9.96 3.17
N ALA A 61 -0.23 -9.41 2.67
CA ALA A 61 1.10 -9.90 2.96
C ALA A 61 1.46 -9.79 4.45
N ALA A 62 1.06 -8.71 5.12
CA ALA A 62 1.25 -8.54 6.56
C ALA A 62 0.46 -9.59 7.36
N ARG A 63 -0.77 -9.88 6.96
CA ARG A 63 -1.58 -10.95 7.58
C ARG A 63 -0.98 -12.32 7.34
N GLU A 64 -0.51 -12.60 6.13
CA GLU A 64 0.14 -13.85 5.76
C GLU A 64 1.47 -14.08 6.51
N ALA A 65 2.20 -13.01 6.80
CA ALA A 65 3.48 -13.07 7.52
C ALA A 65 3.40 -13.74 8.89
N GLY A 66 2.21 -13.75 9.54
CA GLY A 66 1.98 -14.36 10.85
C GLY A 66 2.76 -13.72 12.00
N ALA A 67 3.40 -12.56 11.77
CA ALA A 67 4.26 -11.87 12.72
C ALA A 67 3.52 -10.73 13.46
N PHE A 68 2.31 -10.39 13.04
CA PHE A 68 1.53 -9.28 13.54
C PHE A 68 0.27 -9.77 14.25
N CYS A 69 -0.03 -9.25 15.41
CA CYS A 69 -1.25 -9.55 16.15
C CYS A 69 -2.45 -8.69 15.69
N ASP A 70 -2.22 -7.52 15.09
CA ASP A 70 -3.24 -6.70 14.43
C ASP A 70 -2.68 -6.09 13.14
N VAL A 71 -3.56 -5.97 12.12
CA VAL A 71 -3.24 -5.36 10.82
C VAL A 71 -4.46 -4.56 10.36
N ARG A 72 -4.27 -3.28 10.08
CA ARG A 72 -5.31 -2.34 9.63
C ARG A 72 -4.87 -1.63 8.36
N THR A 73 -5.81 -1.27 7.49
CA THR A 73 -5.58 -0.40 6.33
C THR A 73 -6.23 0.96 6.57
N SER A 74 -5.72 2.00 5.90
CA SER A 74 -6.27 3.35 5.92
C SER A 74 -6.52 3.86 7.34
N ALA A 75 -5.55 3.64 8.23
CA ALA A 75 -5.66 4.10 9.61
C ALA A 75 -5.48 5.62 9.66
N VAL A 76 -6.52 6.35 10.09
CA VAL A 76 -6.49 7.79 10.23
C VAL A 76 -6.11 8.16 11.66
N ILE A 77 -5.03 8.91 11.82
CA ILE A 77 -4.62 9.49 13.10
C ILE A 77 -5.01 10.97 13.10
N GLU A 78 -5.86 11.37 14.01
CA GLU A 78 -6.22 12.76 14.22
C GLU A 78 -5.32 13.37 15.30
N TRP A 79 -4.76 14.53 14.99
CA TRP A 79 -3.97 15.31 15.94
C TRP A 79 -4.87 16.40 16.49
N ASP A 80 -5.33 16.25 17.67
CA ASP A 80 -5.91 17.36 18.39
C ASP A 80 -4.85 17.90 19.36
N ALA A 81 -4.17 18.95 18.93
CA ALA A 81 -3.09 19.54 19.71
C ALA A 81 -3.56 20.66 20.65
N SER A 82 -4.79 21.15 20.52
CA SER A 82 -5.18 22.39 21.19
C SER A 82 -6.52 22.40 21.92
N GLY A 83 -7.39 21.42 21.72
CA GLY A 83 -8.75 21.50 22.28
C GLY A 83 -9.58 22.69 21.80
N ASP A 84 -9.07 23.46 20.84
CA ASP A 84 -9.77 24.61 20.26
C ASP A 84 -10.73 24.10 19.18
N GLU A 85 -12.02 24.26 19.39
CA GLU A 85 -13.12 23.88 18.48
C GLU A 85 -13.03 24.51 17.08
N VAL A 86 -12.11 25.43 16.84
CA VAL A 86 -11.98 26.21 15.59
C VAL A 86 -10.94 25.66 14.63
N ALA A 87 -9.96 24.89 15.10
CA ALA A 87 -8.93 24.32 14.24
C ALA A 87 -9.39 23.00 13.65
N ARG A 88 -9.39 22.86 12.32
CA ARG A 88 -9.60 21.54 11.68
C ARG A 88 -8.48 20.61 12.13
N PRO A 89 -8.80 19.43 12.73
CA PRO A 89 -7.77 18.51 13.19
C PRO A 89 -6.88 18.13 12.00
N THR A 90 -5.58 18.18 12.21
CA THR A 90 -4.63 17.64 11.22
C THR A 90 -4.78 16.13 11.20
N ARG A 91 -5.13 15.58 10.05
CA ARG A 91 -5.32 14.15 9.85
C ARG A 91 -4.16 13.59 9.06
N ASN A 92 -3.60 12.49 9.53
CA ASN A 92 -2.63 11.70 8.78
C ASN A 92 -3.21 10.31 8.55
N GLU A 93 -3.20 9.87 7.30
CA GLU A 93 -3.56 8.51 6.91
C GLU A 93 -2.29 7.67 6.85
N ILE A 94 -2.36 6.48 7.43
CA ILE A 94 -1.33 5.44 7.34
C ILE A 94 -1.90 4.34 6.46
N ASP A 95 -1.23 4.06 5.36
CA ASP A 95 -1.70 3.13 4.34
C ASP A 95 -1.95 1.72 4.93
N VAL A 96 -0.98 1.20 5.71
CA VAL A 96 -1.15 -0.02 6.50
C VAL A 96 -0.48 0.13 7.86
N MET A 97 -1.20 -0.14 8.92
CA MET A 97 -0.71 -0.15 10.30
C MET A 97 -0.74 -1.57 10.85
N CYS A 98 0.37 -2.03 11.40
CA CYS A 98 0.50 -3.35 12.01
C CYS A 98 0.99 -3.24 13.44
N VAL A 99 0.74 -4.27 14.25
CA VAL A 99 1.27 -4.39 15.61
C VAL A 99 1.95 -5.75 15.76
N ALA A 100 3.23 -5.75 16.12
CA ALA A 100 4.01 -6.94 16.43
C ALA A 100 4.27 -7.00 17.94
N GLY A 101 3.50 -7.81 18.65
CA GLY A 101 3.47 -7.75 20.11
C GLY A 101 2.98 -6.38 20.61
N THR A 102 3.90 -5.56 21.11
CA THR A 102 3.63 -4.18 21.55
C THR A 102 4.25 -3.13 20.62
N VAL A 103 4.93 -3.57 19.55
CA VAL A 103 5.65 -2.70 18.64
C VAL A 103 4.75 -2.32 17.46
N PRO A 104 4.40 -1.05 17.27
CA PRO A 104 3.69 -0.60 16.09
C PRO A 104 4.63 -0.55 14.87
N VAL A 105 4.11 -0.96 13.73
CA VAL A 105 4.79 -0.93 12.45
C VAL A 105 3.92 -0.14 11.47
N PHE A 106 4.45 0.98 10.99
CA PHE A 106 3.77 1.86 10.05
C PHE A 106 4.31 1.62 8.65
N ILE A 107 3.41 1.30 7.72
CA ILE A 107 3.76 0.98 6.34
C ILE A 107 3.16 2.05 5.42
N SER A 108 4.01 2.71 4.63
CA SER A 108 3.58 3.61 3.56
C SER A 108 3.80 2.96 2.20
N CYS A 109 2.82 3.08 1.32
CA CYS A 109 2.78 2.48 -0.01
C CYS A 109 2.96 3.55 -1.09
N LYS A 110 3.91 3.35 -2.01
CA LYS A 110 4.22 4.31 -3.09
C LYS A 110 4.36 3.59 -4.42
N MET A 111 3.59 3.99 -5.43
CA MET A 111 3.70 3.39 -6.77
C MET A 111 5.02 3.75 -7.47
N ALA A 112 5.57 4.93 -7.21
CA ALA A 112 6.88 5.39 -7.68
C ALA A 112 7.92 5.36 -6.56
N SER A 113 9.20 5.62 -6.89
CA SER A 113 10.24 5.84 -5.87
C SER A 113 9.80 6.92 -4.88
N PRO A 114 9.89 6.67 -3.57
CA PRO A 114 9.50 7.67 -2.57
C PRO A 114 10.40 8.90 -2.67
N SER A 115 9.85 10.07 -2.40
CA SER A 115 10.63 11.29 -2.26
C SER A 115 11.35 11.33 -0.90
N PRO A 116 12.41 12.13 -0.74
CA PRO A 116 13.02 12.37 0.57
C PRO A 116 12.03 12.91 1.60
N LEU A 117 11.05 13.70 1.16
CA LEU A 117 9.98 14.22 2.02
C LEU A 117 9.09 13.09 2.53
N ALA A 118 8.67 12.18 1.67
CA ALA A 118 7.84 11.03 2.06
C ALA A 118 8.54 10.12 3.10
N LEU A 119 9.87 9.98 3.02
CA LEU A 119 10.64 9.27 4.05
C LEU A 119 10.64 10.02 5.39
N SER A 120 10.77 11.35 5.35
CA SER A 120 10.74 12.15 6.57
C SER A 120 9.35 12.18 7.21
N GLU A 121 8.29 12.21 6.40
CA GLU A 121 6.90 12.17 6.90
C GLU A 121 6.61 10.88 7.67
N ILE A 122 6.96 9.71 7.12
CA ILE A 122 6.72 8.44 7.82
C ILE A 122 7.62 8.30 9.05
N GLU A 123 8.85 8.82 9.02
CA GLU A 123 9.73 8.84 10.19
C GLU A 123 9.12 9.64 11.33
N VAL A 124 8.63 10.86 11.05
CA VAL A 124 7.96 11.72 12.04
C VAL A 124 6.72 11.05 12.61
N LEU A 125 5.86 10.49 11.75
CA LEU A 125 4.68 9.74 12.18
C LEU A 125 5.05 8.57 13.10
N CYS A 126 6.06 7.80 12.70
CA CYS A 126 6.53 6.64 13.43
C CYS A 126 7.00 7.02 14.84
N ARG A 127 7.87 8.04 14.96
CA ARG A 127 8.37 8.52 16.25
C ARG A 127 7.27 9.09 17.13
N ARG A 128 6.38 9.89 16.54
CA ARG A 128 5.35 10.60 17.30
C ARG A 128 4.27 9.70 17.85
N PHE A 129 3.80 8.74 17.07
CA PHE A 129 2.67 7.87 17.45
C PHE A 129 3.07 6.49 17.94
N GLY A 130 4.24 6.03 17.59
CA GLY A 130 4.72 4.71 17.99
C GLY A 130 5.90 4.74 18.96
N GLY A 131 6.48 5.91 19.20
CA GLY A 131 7.67 6.07 20.05
C GLY A 131 8.93 5.46 19.44
N GLU A 132 9.95 5.27 20.28
CA GLU A 132 11.28 4.79 19.84
C GLU A 132 11.27 3.33 19.35
N ALA A 133 10.35 2.52 19.85
CA ALA A 133 10.23 1.11 19.47
C ALA A 133 9.52 0.92 18.11
N ALA A 134 8.79 1.92 17.64
CA ALA A 134 8.03 1.82 16.41
C ALA A 134 8.92 1.67 15.18
N ARG A 135 8.39 1.04 14.15
CA ARG A 135 9.12 0.76 12.91
C ARG A 135 8.41 1.35 11.71
N ALA A 136 9.20 2.00 10.85
CA ALA A 136 8.75 2.54 9.58
C ALA A 136 9.14 1.61 8.43
N VAL A 137 8.16 1.30 7.59
CA VAL A 137 8.36 0.53 6.36
C VAL A 137 7.80 1.34 5.19
N VAL A 138 8.55 1.47 4.13
CA VAL A 138 8.06 2.01 2.86
C VAL A 138 8.11 0.91 1.82
N VAL A 139 6.95 0.61 1.23
CA VAL A 139 6.84 -0.34 0.13
C VAL A 139 6.60 0.43 -1.17
N THR A 140 7.39 0.14 -2.20
CA THR A 140 7.25 0.81 -3.48
C THR A 140 7.25 -0.17 -4.64
N ALA A 141 6.47 0.13 -5.70
CA ALA A 141 6.50 -0.63 -6.94
C ALA A 141 7.75 -0.37 -7.79
N ALA A 142 8.48 0.74 -7.53
CA ALA A 142 9.77 1.03 -8.16
C ALA A 142 10.92 0.18 -7.57
N ASP A 143 12.09 0.24 -8.19
CA ASP A 143 13.31 -0.39 -7.70
C ASP A 143 14.28 0.69 -7.15
N PRO A 144 14.10 1.19 -5.90
CA PRO A 144 14.83 2.35 -5.41
C PRO A 144 16.34 2.12 -5.29
N ARG A 145 16.80 0.89 -5.14
CA ARG A 145 18.24 0.59 -5.17
C ARG A 145 18.88 0.94 -6.51
N ARG A 146 18.15 0.70 -7.61
CA ARG A 146 18.61 0.94 -8.97
C ARG A 146 18.25 2.36 -9.43
N ASP A 147 17.00 2.75 -9.19
CA ASP A 147 16.42 3.94 -9.79
C ASP A 147 16.69 5.22 -8.98
N SER A 148 16.94 5.08 -7.67
CA SER A 148 17.16 6.21 -6.74
C SER A 148 18.08 5.82 -5.57
N PRO A 149 19.39 5.54 -5.82
CA PRO A 149 20.31 5.07 -4.77
C PRO A 149 20.43 6.00 -3.57
N ALA A 150 20.34 7.32 -3.80
CA ALA A 150 20.40 8.32 -2.73
C ALA A 150 19.19 8.21 -1.79
N VAL A 151 18.00 7.97 -2.33
CA VAL A 151 16.77 7.74 -1.53
C VAL A 151 16.88 6.43 -0.75
N TYR A 152 17.43 5.40 -1.36
CA TYR A 152 17.67 4.13 -0.69
C TYR A 152 18.65 4.28 0.48
N GLN A 153 19.74 5.04 0.29
CA GLN A 153 20.69 5.32 1.38
C GLN A 153 20.04 6.14 2.49
N ARG A 154 19.29 7.19 2.13
CA ARG A 154 18.57 8.01 3.12
C ARG A 154 17.58 7.19 3.94
N ALA A 155 16.84 6.26 3.33
CA ALA A 155 15.95 5.38 4.09
C ALA A 155 16.70 4.57 5.15
N LYS A 156 17.89 4.05 4.81
CA LYS A 156 18.77 3.35 5.76
C LYS A 156 19.23 4.26 6.91
N ASP A 157 19.63 5.49 6.58
CA ASP A 157 20.11 6.44 7.58
C ASP A 157 19.00 6.82 8.57
N LEU A 158 17.75 6.82 8.11
CA LEU A 158 16.55 7.07 8.94
C LEU A 158 16.02 5.81 9.64
N GLY A 159 16.64 4.64 9.46
CA GLY A 159 16.17 3.38 10.02
C GLY A 159 14.88 2.86 9.38
N ILE A 160 14.53 3.33 8.18
CA ILE A 160 13.34 2.94 7.44
C ILE A 160 13.62 1.68 6.62
N THR A 161 12.79 0.65 6.78
CA THR A 161 12.83 -0.52 5.91
C THR A 161 12.20 -0.18 4.55
N LEU A 162 13.02 -0.09 3.50
CA LEU A 162 12.56 0.20 2.14
C LEU A 162 12.47 -1.10 1.33
N VAL A 163 11.24 -1.46 0.91
CA VAL A 163 10.92 -2.66 0.12
C VAL A 163 10.60 -2.24 -1.31
N GLY A 164 11.37 -2.71 -2.27
CA GLY A 164 11.24 -2.36 -3.69
C GLY A 164 10.39 -3.34 -4.50
N GLY A 165 10.13 -2.97 -5.74
CA GLY A 165 9.35 -3.75 -6.70
C GLY A 165 9.96 -5.11 -7.05
N ASP A 166 11.26 -5.31 -6.88
CA ASP A 166 11.93 -6.60 -7.00
C ASP A 166 11.40 -7.63 -6.00
N VAL A 167 11.13 -7.21 -4.76
CA VAL A 167 10.52 -8.05 -3.71
C VAL A 167 9.08 -8.40 -4.06
N LEU A 168 8.32 -7.41 -4.56
CA LEU A 168 6.92 -7.60 -4.98
C LEU A 168 6.82 -8.62 -6.11
N ARG A 169 7.61 -8.44 -7.17
CA ARG A 169 7.65 -9.37 -8.32
C ARG A 169 8.11 -10.77 -7.95
N ALA A 170 8.97 -10.90 -6.95
CA ALA A 170 9.43 -12.19 -6.44
C ALA A 170 8.45 -12.88 -5.47
N GLY A 171 7.30 -12.26 -5.15
CA GLY A 171 6.30 -12.80 -4.21
C GLY A 171 6.80 -12.91 -2.77
N ARG A 172 7.81 -12.10 -2.36
CA ARG A 172 8.47 -12.20 -1.05
C ARG A 172 8.04 -11.13 -0.05
N LEU A 173 6.95 -10.41 -0.34
CA LEU A 173 6.50 -9.28 0.48
C LEU A 173 6.18 -9.72 1.92
N ALA A 174 5.41 -10.80 2.10
CA ALA A 174 5.08 -11.35 3.42
C ALA A 174 6.33 -11.67 4.25
N GLN A 175 7.33 -12.30 3.63
CA GLN A 175 8.60 -12.61 4.29
C GLN A 175 9.37 -11.35 4.71
N CYS A 176 9.37 -10.31 3.85
CA CYS A 176 10.04 -9.04 4.16
C CYS A 176 9.33 -8.29 5.29
N LEU A 177 8.00 -8.22 5.28
CA LEU A 177 7.23 -7.58 6.34
C LEU A 177 7.39 -8.34 7.68
N GLY A 178 7.38 -9.68 7.65
CA GLY A 178 7.64 -10.49 8.85
C GLY A 178 9.03 -10.28 9.47
N ARG A 179 10.04 -9.93 8.65
CA ARG A 179 11.38 -9.54 9.16
C ARG A 179 11.37 -8.14 9.78
N ALA A 180 10.62 -7.21 9.19
CA ALA A 180 10.48 -5.86 9.72
C ALA A 180 9.72 -5.83 11.07
N ALA A 181 9.01 -6.89 11.42
CA ALA A 181 8.35 -7.05 12.72
C ALA A 181 9.30 -7.42 13.87
N LYS A 182 10.51 -7.88 13.55
CA LYS A 182 11.55 -8.32 14.53
C LYS A 182 12.52 -7.20 14.84
#